data_503af56ef1ad19f5aeba463f63bf67f6
#
_entry.id   503af56ef1ad19f5aeba463f63bf67f6
#
_cell.length_a   1.000
_cell.length_b   1.000
_cell.length_c   1.000
_cell.angle_alpha   90.00
_cell.angle_beta   90.00
_cell.angle_gamma   90.00
#
_symmetry.space_group_name_H-M   'P 1'
#
loop_
_entity.id
_entity.type
_entity.pdbx_description
1 polymer ?
#
loop_
_entity_poly.entity_id
_entity_poly.type
_entity_poly.pdbx_seq_one_letter_code
_entity_poly.pdbx_strand_id
1 'polypeptide(L)'
;MKQKLKDFDLVIGFDTEYTRVDRREESDDELVPCSNGADEPDGVHFLCYSVALFNPATGKRASSLLNIKQGRSHRWSFAKLIQQAIKTAMRNGIISKVDIRSRDEKKQNFRIALACHYSRADLPGFSDFANLKTKFDNVRKTFVTIQRPYKIRCRLINNRFTDCTIRLIDTRLLAPAGAWSLEKLGDLLGFKKLSVPEVLNETGKSVPGI
;
A
#
# COMPACT_ATOMS: atom_id res chain seq x y z
N MET A 1 -2.57 26.24 -3.70
CA MET A 1 -1.33 26.18 -2.89
C MET A 1 -0.63 24.85 -3.18
N LYS A 2 0.64 24.84 -3.65
CA LYS A 2 1.41 23.60 -3.89
C LYS A 2 1.77 23.01 -2.53
N GLN A 3 1.30 21.79 -2.25
CA GLN A 3 1.61 21.06 -1.03
C GLN A 3 3.05 20.52 -1.12
N LYS A 4 3.87 20.78 -0.11
CA LYS A 4 5.25 20.28 -0.03
C LYS A 4 5.29 18.97 0.75
N LEU A 5 6.31 18.12 0.50
CA LEU A 5 6.46 16.85 1.22
C LEU A 5 6.48 17.03 2.74
N LYS A 6 7.13 18.09 3.22
CA LYS A 6 7.18 18.46 4.65
C LYS A 6 5.83 18.80 5.28
N ASP A 7 4.77 18.97 4.47
CA ASP A 7 3.44 19.23 4.99
C ASP A 7 2.75 17.95 5.48
N PHE A 8 3.33 16.77 5.23
CA PHE A 8 2.82 15.49 5.70
C PHE A 8 3.53 15.04 6.98
N ASP A 9 2.80 14.35 7.82
CA ASP A 9 3.31 13.77 9.06
C ASP A 9 3.94 12.39 8.82
N LEU A 10 3.45 11.69 7.78
CA LEU A 10 3.96 10.40 7.34
C LEU A 10 3.79 10.25 5.83
N VAL A 11 4.80 9.71 5.18
CA VAL A 11 4.71 9.22 3.80
C VAL A 11 4.72 7.71 3.85
N ILE A 12 3.78 7.09 3.17
CA ILE A 12 3.66 5.64 3.03
C ILE A 12 3.76 5.34 1.54
N GLY A 13 4.85 4.72 1.10
CA GLY A 13 4.89 4.01 -0.17
C GLY A 13 4.24 2.65 0.02
N PHE A 14 3.42 2.19 -0.90
CA PHE A 14 2.86 0.85 -0.84
C PHE A 14 2.80 0.20 -2.21
N ASP A 15 2.88 -1.11 -2.19
CA ASP A 15 2.73 -1.98 -3.34
C ASP A 15 1.97 -3.23 -2.91
N THR A 16 1.29 -3.88 -3.85
CA THR A 16 0.55 -5.11 -3.62
C THR A 16 1.20 -6.25 -4.36
N GLU A 17 1.58 -7.28 -3.63
CA GLU A 17 2.23 -8.45 -4.19
C GLU A 17 1.20 -9.52 -4.54
N TYR A 18 1.35 -10.10 -5.73
CA TYR A 18 0.48 -11.13 -6.27
C TYR A 18 1.29 -12.31 -6.78
N THR A 19 0.72 -13.50 -6.72
CA THR A 19 1.23 -14.68 -7.44
C THR A 19 0.24 -15.13 -8.51
N ARG A 20 0.75 -15.74 -9.54
CA ARG A 20 -0.08 -16.48 -10.50
C ARG A 20 -0.23 -17.91 -10.03
N VAL A 21 -1.43 -18.43 -10.07
CA VAL A 21 -1.69 -19.85 -9.83
C VAL A 21 -1.93 -20.51 -11.17
N ASP A 22 -1.05 -21.44 -11.52
CA ASP A 22 -1.28 -22.28 -12.68
C ASP A 22 -2.44 -23.25 -12.35
N ARG A 23 -3.55 -23.15 -13.10
CA ARG A 23 -4.75 -23.96 -12.92
C ARG A 23 -4.55 -25.47 -13.03
N ARG A 24 -3.33 -25.92 -13.34
CA ARG A 24 -3.02 -27.35 -13.56
C ARG A 24 -2.77 -28.16 -12.30
N GLU A 25 -2.68 -27.53 -11.11
CA GLU A 25 -2.39 -28.23 -9.85
C GLU A 25 -3.55 -28.28 -8.85
N GLU A 26 -4.69 -27.70 -9.15
CA GLU A 26 -5.90 -27.86 -8.31
C GLU A 26 -6.63 -29.14 -8.76
N SER A 27 -6.35 -30.24 -8.04
CA SER A 27 -7.20 -31.42 -8.01
C SER A 27 -8.61 -31.06 -7.55
N ASP A 28 -9.60 -31.76 -8.11
CA ASP A 28 -11.06 -31.66 -8.05
C ASP A 28 -11.76 -31.47 -6.68
N ASP A 29 -11.20 -30.77 -5.72
CA ASP A 29 -11.88 -30.47 -4.45
C ASP A 29 -12.54 -29.08 -4.49
N GLU A 30 -13.87 -29.16 -4.68
CA GLU A 30 -14.90 -28.14 -4.46
C GLU A 30 -14.52 -26.67 -4.63
N LEU A 31 -14.84 -26.15 -5.81
CA LEU A 31 -14.99 -24.72 -6.08
C LEU A 31 -16.08 -24.13 -5.18
N VAL A 32 -15.70 -23.63 -4.01
CA VAL A 32 -16.59 -22.74 -3.25
C VAL A 32 -16.58 -21.38 -3.98
N PRO A 33 -17.72 -20.91 -4.49
CA PRO A 33 -17.81 -19.63 -5.17
C PRO A 33 -17.36 -18.52 -4.20
N CYS A 34 -16.42 -17.71 -4.61
CA CYS A 34 -16.03 -16.48 -3.87
C CYS A 34 -17.22 -15.50 -3.90
N SER A 35 -18.03 -15.51 -2.85
CA SER A 35 -19.28 -14.76 -2.72
C SER A 35 -19.10 -13.28 -2.35
N ASN A 36 -18.01 -12.64 -2.71
CA ASN A 36 -17.81 -11.21 -2.50
C ASN A 36 -17.21 -10.56 -3.75
N GLY A 37 -18.03 -10.39 -4.74
CA GLY A 37 -18.09 -9.38 -5.81
C GLY A 37 -16.90 -8.51 -6.20
N ALA A 38 -15.66 -8.96 -6.07
CA ALA A 38 -14.50 -8.33 -6.68
C ALA A 38 -13.96 -9.30 -7.72
N ASP A 39 -14.11 -8.95 -8.99
CA ASP A 39 -13.53 -9.64 -10.13
C ASP A 39 -12.01 -9.77 -9.91
N GLU A 40 -11.57 -10.87 -9.31
CA GLU A 40 -10.18 -11.27 -9.40
C GLU A 40 -9.94 -11.68 -10.86
N PRO A 41 -8.96 -11.08 -11.54
CA PRO A 41 -8.55 -11.62 -12.82
C PRO A 41 -8.15 -13.08 -12.58
N ASP A 42 -8.78 -13.99 -13.32
CA ASP A 42 -8.55 -15.43 -13.23
C ASP A 42 -7.06 -15.77 -13.07
N GLY A 43 -6.74 -16.52 -12.02
CA GLY A 43 -5.38 -17.04 -11.79
C GLY A 43 -4.41 -16.10 -11.09
N VAL A 44 -4.86 -15.03 -10.40
CA VAL A 44 -3.98 -14.15 -9.62
C VAL A 44 -4.42 -14.15 -8.16
N HIS A 45 -3.51 -14.52 -7.25
CA HIS A 45 -3.75 -14.48 -5.80
C HIS A 45 -2.93 -13.37 -5.15
N PHE A 46 -3.60 -12.60 -4.30
CA PHE A 46 -2.94 -11.62 -3.44
C PHE A 46 -2.05 -12.31 -2.41
N LEU A 47 -0.82 -11.84 -2.22
CA LEU A 47 0.13 -12.35 -1.25
C LEU A 47 0.27 -11.46 -0.01
N CYS A 48 0.62 -10.20 -0.21
CA CYS A 48 0.86 -9.27 0.89
C CYS A 48 0.86 -7.81 0.40
N TYR A 49 1.00 -6.88 1.36
CA TYR A 49 1.33 -5.49 1.08
C TYR A 49 2.78 -5.23 1.46
N SER A 50 3.57 -4.69 0.56
CA SER A 50 4.84 -4.09 0.88
C SER A 50 4.65 -2.61 1.20
N VAL A 51 5.29 -2.11 2.27
CA VAL A 51 5.20 -0.70 2.66
C VAL A 51 6.57 -0.12 2.96
N ALA A 52 6.79 1.10 2.48
CA ALA A 52 7.91 1.94 2.83
C ALA A 52 7.39 3.15 3.62
N LEU A 53 7.95 3.39 4.79
CA LEU A 53 7.52 4.41 5.74
C LEU A 53 8.59 5.50 5.84
N PHE A 54 8.19 6.76 5.74
CA PHE A 54 9.10 7.89 5.82
C PHE A 54 8.47 9.06 6.57
N ASN A 55 9.21 9.61 7.52
CA ASN A 55 8.84 10.84 8.22
C ASN A 55 9.61 12.02 7.62
N PRO A 56 8.94 12.95 6.92
CA PRO A 56 9.60 14.07 6.24
C PRO A 56 10.23 15.09 7.20
N ALA A 57 9.77 15.16 8.45
CA ALA A 57 10.29 16.09 9.44
C ALA A 57 11.62 15.61 10.05
N THR A 58 11.78 14.29 10.23
CA THR A 58 12.95 13.70 10.90
C THR A 58 13.90 12.97 9.95
N GLY A 59 13.47 12.68 8.71
CA GLY A 59 14.22 11.87 7.76
C GLY A 59 14.24 10.37 8.06
N LYS A 60 13.60 9.92 9.16
CA LYS A 60 13.55 8.51 9.54
C LYS A 60 12.73 7.69 8.55
N ARG A 61 13.19 6.48 8.25
CA ARG A 61 12.55 5.57 7.30
C ARG A 61 12.64 4.12 7.75
N ALA A 62 11.69 3.29 7.31
CA ALA A 62 11.68 1.84 7.45
C ALA A 62 10.83 1.23 6.34
N SER A 63 11.02 -0.07 6.08
CA SER A 63 10.16 -0.86 5.20
C SER A 63 9.63 -2.08 5.94
N SER A 64 8.50 -2.63 5.51
CA SER A 64 7.89 -3.80 6.12
C SER A 64 6.94 -4.49 5.14
N LEU A 65 6.81 -5.80 5.26
CA LEU A 65 5.74 -6.56 4.64
C LEU A 65 4.57 -6.69 5.64
N LEU A 66 3.36 -6.47 5.17
CA LEU A 66 2.14 -6.52 5.98
C LEU A 66 1.18 -7.55 5.39
N ASN A 67 0.45 -8.24 6.27
CA ASN A 67 -0.56 -9.24 5.89
C ASN A 67 0.01 -10.42 5.10
N ILE A 68 1.20 -10.89 5.47
CA ILE A 68 1.77 -12.10 4.90
C ILE A 68 0.95 -13.28 5.41
N LYS A 69 0.23 -13.96 4.53
CA LYS A 69 -0.50 -15.19 4.86
C LYS A 69 -0.36 -16.17 3.71
N GLN A 70 -0.07 -17.42 4.04
CA GLN A 70 -0.17 -18.51 3.10
C GLN A 70 -1.65 -18.88 2.92
N GLY A 71 -2.12 -19.01 1.67
CA GLY A 71 -3.48 -19.39 1.34
C GLY A 71 -4.38 -18.24 0.89
N ARG A 72 -5.60 -18.57 0.48
CA ARG A 72 -6.59 -17.67 -0.13
C ARG A 72 -6.73 -16.34 0.59
N SER A 73 -6.67 -15.30 -0.16
CA SER A 73 -6.47 -13.90 0.17
C SER A 73 -7.38 -13.36 1.28
N HIS A 74 -6.80 -13.02 2.41
CA HIS A 74 -7.44 -12.14 3.36
C HIS A 74 -7.03 -10.70 3.08
N ARG A 75 -7.56 -10.12 2.01
CA ARG A 75 -7.35 -8.71 1.68
C ARG A 75 -7.81 -7.84 2.84
N TRP A 76 -7.05 -6.84 3.17
CA TRP A 76 -7.46 -5.83 4.14
C TRP A 76 -8.27 -4.73 3.48
N SER A 77 -9.11 -4.05 4.24
CA SER A 77 -9.62 -2.75 3.83
C SER A 77 -8.49 -1.72 3.80
N PHE A 78 -8.66 -0.73 2.97
CA PHE A 78 -7.72 0.39 2.84
C PHE A 78 -7.44 1.06 4.20
N ALA A 79 -8.49 1.31 4.98
CA ALA A 79 -8.34 1.87 6.33
C ALA A 79 -7.49 0.96 7.24
N LYS A 80 -7.60 -0.36 7.13
CA LYS A 80 -6.80 -1.30 7.91
C LYS A 80 -5.33 -1.25 7.52
N LEU A 81 -5.00 -1.15 6.21
CA LEU A 81 -3.60 -0.97 5.78
C LEU A 81 -3.01 0.28 6.42
N ILE A 82 -3.67 1.43 6.28
CA ILE A 82 -3.21 2.69 6.85
C ILE A 82 -3.00 2.58 8.37
N GLN A 83 -3.96 1.98 9.08
CA GLN A 83 -3.84 1.75 10.51
C GLN A 83 -2.63 0.89 10.88
N GLN A 84 -2.34 -0.17 10.14
CA GLN A 84 -1.20 -1.03 10.41
C GLN A 84 0.12 -0.35 10.00
N ALA A 85 0.15 0.38 8.91
CA ALA A 85 1.32 1.18 8.51
C ALA A 85 1.69 2.22 9.59
N ILE A 86 0.71 2.94 10.14
CA ILE A 86 0.94 3.87 11.25
C ILE A 86 1.47 3.13 12.48
N LYS A 87 0.88 2.00 12.87
CA LYS A 87 1.35 1.18 14.00
C LYS A 87 2.79 0.68 13.79
N THR A 88 3.12 0.29 12.57
CA THR A 88 4.48 -0.13 12.20
C THR A 88 5.45 1.05 12.25
N ALA A 89 5.06 2.23 11.75
CA ALA A 89 5.85 3.44 11.86
C ALA A 89 6.14 3.82 13.32
N MET A 90 5.16 3.63 14.22
CA MET A 90 5.35 3.87 15.65
C MET A 90 6.30 2.84 16.28
N ARG A 91 6.14 1.55 15.97
CA ARG A 91 7.01 0.49 16.50
C ARG A 91 8.46 0.69 16.09
N ASN A 92 8.68 1.16 14.87
CA ASN A 92 10.01 1.43 14.32
C ASN A 92 10.56 2.84 14.69
N GLY A 93 9.87 3.60 15.53
CA GLY A 93 10.30 4.93 15.95
C GLY A 93 10.34 5.98 14.84
N ILE A 94 9.61 5.74 13.72
CA ILE A 94 9.48 6.70 12.61
C ILE A 94 8.62 7.89 13.03
N ILE A 95 7.54 7.62 13.77
CA ILE A 95 6.66 8.60 14.40
C ILE A 95 6.47 8.22 15.87
N SER A 96 6.17 9.19 16.71
CA SER A 96 5.92 8.98 18.15
C SER A 96 4.43 9.08 18.49
N LYS A 97 4.07 8.55 19.66
CA LYS A 97 2.72 8.75 20.24
C LYS A 97 2.43 10.24 20.49
N VAL A 98 3.48 11.00 20.79
CA VAL A 98 3.37 12.45 21.07
C VAL A 98 3.00 13.20 19.80
N ASP A 99 3.57 12.83 18.64
CA ASP A 99 3.26 13.47 17.35
C ASP A 99 1.77 13.34 17.02
N ILE A 100 1.20 12.14 17.23
CA ILE A 100 -0.23 11.89 17.00
C ILE A 100 -1.09 12.67 17.99
N ARG A 101 -0.76 12.65 19.29
CA ARG A 101 -1.49 13.38 20.31
C ARG A 101 -1.48 14.88 20.09
N SER A 102 -0.33 15.44 19.72
CA SER A 102 -0.20 16.86 19.40
C SER A 102 -1.13 17.31 18.27
N ARG A 103 -1.41 16.42 17.29
CA ARG A 103 -2.39 16.71 16.23
C ARG A 103 -3.82 16.68 16.77
N ASP A 104 -4.17 15.67 17.57
CA ASP A 104 -5.51 15.55 18.14
C ASP A 104 -5.83 16.72 19.08
N GLU A 105 -4.89 17.15 19.91
CA GLU A 105 -5.04 18.31 20.81
C GLU A 105 -5.26 19.62 20.05
N LYS A 106 -4.60 19.77 18.90
CA LYS A 106 -4.77 20.90 18.00
C LYS A 106 -6.00 20.78 17.09
N LYS A 107 -6.80 19.72 17.23
CA LYS A 107 -7.92 19.39 16.32
C LYS A 107 -7.49 19.34 14.86
N GLN A 108 -6.26 18.90 14.60
CA GLN A 108 -5.69 18.76 13.27
C GLN A 108 -5.61 17.28 12.89
N ASN A 109 -6.03 16.95 11.69
CA ASN A 109 -5.92 15.59 11.19
C ASN A 109 -4.44 15.20 11.00
N PHE A 110 -4.13 13.93 11.26
CA PHE A 110 -2.84 13.36 10.92
C PHE A 110 -2.74 13.21 9.39
N ARG A 111 -1.76 13.86 8.78
CA ARG A 111 -1.66 14.01 7.32
C ARG A 111 -0.73 12.97 6.73
N ILE A 112 -1.25 12.18 5.82
CA ILE A 112 -0.53 11.07 5.18
C ILE A 112 -0.47 11.31 3.67
N ALA A 113 0.74 11.26 3.10
CA ALA A 113 0.92 11.02 1.68
C ALA A 113 1.03 9.51 1.47
N LEU A 114 0.11 8.94 0.72
CA LEU A 114 0.15 7.53 0.32
C LEU A 114 0.56 7.47 -1.14
N ALA A 115 1.73 6.91 -1.40
CA ALA A 115 2.32 6.81 -2.73
C ALA A 115 2.28 5.36 -3.21
N CYS A 116 1.90 5.15 -4.45
CA CYS A 116 2.00 3.88 -5.17
C CYS A 116 2.52 4.14 -6.59
N HIS A 117 2.87 3.08 -7.29
CA HIS A 117 3.24 3.18 -8.70
C HIS A 117 2.22 2.42 -9.54
N TYR A 118 1.35 3.14 -10.23
CA TYR A 118 0.21 2.59 -10.96
C TYR A 118 -0.90 2.05 -10.06
N SER A 119 -1.53 2.96 -9.32
CA SER A 119 -2.63 2.71 -8.38
C SER A 119 -3.74 1.78 -8.91
N ARG A 120 -3.92 1.71 -10.22
CA ARG A 120 -4.90 0.82 -10.86
C ARG A 120 -4.54 -0.66 -10.67
N ALA A 121 -3.26 -1.00 -10.52
CA ALA A 121 -2.82 -2.36 -10.23
C ALA A 121 -2.94 -2.67 -8.73
N ASP A 122 -2.63 -1.70 -7.86
CA ASP A 122 -2.51 -1.93 -6.42
C ASP A 122 -3.84 -1.84 -5.66
N LEU A 123 -4.69 -0.86 -6.02
CA LEU A 123 -5.95 -0.62 -5.30
C LEU A 123 -6.94 -1.81 -5.35
N PRO A 124 -7.03 -2.62 -6.42
CA PRO A 124 -7.84 -3.84 -6.40
C PRO A 124 -7.42 -4.85 -5.32
N GLY A 125 -6.20 -4.75 -4.78
CA GLY A 125 -5.73 -5.54 -3.63
C GLY A 125 -6.45 -5.25 -2.32
N PHE A 126 -7.36 -4.28 -2.25
CA PHE A 126 -8.16 -3.99 -1.05
C PHE A 126 -9.55 -4.59 -1.13
N SER A 127 -10.02 -5.16 0.00
CA SER A 127 -11.35 -5.76 0.10
C SER A 127 -12.50 -4.77 -0.13
N ASP A 128 -12.26 -3.48 0.05
CA ASP A 128 -13.22 -2.38 -0.11
C ASP A 128 -12.97 -1.55 -1.39
N PHE A 129 -12.26 -2.11 -2.38
CA PHE A 129 -11.90 -1.41 -3.62
C PHE A 129 -13.13 -0.83 -4.36
N ALA A 130 -14.24 -1.57 -4.42
CA ALA A 130 -15.46 -1.07 -5.07
C ALA A 130 -15.93 0.29 -4.50
N ASN A 131 -15.78 0.47 -3.19
CA ASN A 131 -16.08 1.74 -2.52
C ASN A 131 -14.97 2.78 -2.70
N LEU A 132 -13.70 2.34 -2.75
CA LEU A 132 -12.55 3.23 -2.89
C LEU A 132 -12.53 3.94 -4.24
N LYS A 133 -12.79 3.21 -5.33
CA LYS A 133 -12.79 3.79 -6.69
C LYS A 133 -13.74 4.96 -6.85
N THR A 134 -14.80 5.04 -6.03
CA THR A 134 -15.75 6.17 -6.04
C THR A 134 -15.26 7.38 -5.24
N LYS A 135 -14.21 7.23 -4.44
CA LYS A 135 -13.65 8.27 -3.56
C LYS A 135 -12.40 8.94 -4.15
N PHE A 136 -11.80 8.34 -5.17
CA PHE A 136 -10.61 8.84 -5.83
C PHE A 136 -10.91 9.32 -7.24
N ASP A 137 -10.26 10.41 -7.63
CA ASP A 137 -10.31 10.89 -9.01
C ASP A 137 -9.50 9.97 -9.92
N ASN A 138 -9.98 9.75 -11.14
CA ASN A 138 -9.26 8.97 -12.15
C ASN A 138 -8.55 9.91 -13.11
N VAL A 139 -7.22 9.85 -13.14
CA VAL A 139 -6.38 10.63 -14.03
C VAL A 139 -5.48 9.68 -14.83
N ARG A 140 -5.57 9.70 -16.14
CA ARG A 140 -4.77 8.83 -17.02
C ARG A 140 -4.78 7.37 -16.59
N LYS A 141 -5.96 6.84 -16.24
CA LYS A 141 -6.17 5.46 -15.77
C LYS A 141 -5.52 5.13 -14.40
N THR A 142 -5.13 6.12 -13.63
CA THR A 142 -4.65 5.99 -12.25
C THR A 142 -5.63 6.66 -11.28
N PHE A 143 -5.65 6.20 -10.04
CA PHE A 143 -6.49 6.81 -9.00
C PHE A 143 -5.65 7.74 -8.13
N VAL A 144 -6.14 8.95 -7.91
CA VAL A 144 -5.41 9.97 -7.14
C VAL A 144 -6.38 10.85 -6.34
N THR A 145 -5.87 11.51 -5.31
CA THR A 145 -6.61 12.57 -4.63
C THR A 145 -5.99 13.92 -5.01
N ILE A 146 -6.65 14.66 -5.89
CA ILE A 146 -6.12 15.95 -6.38
C ILE A 146 -6.55 17.10 -5.47
N GLN A 147 -7.85 17.26 -5.26
CA GLN A 147 -8.41 18.41 -4.56
C GLN A 147 -8.96 18.06 -3.18
N ARG A 148 -9.56 16.89 -3.03
CA ARG A 148 -10.22 16.43 -1.80
C ARG A 148 -9.51 15.22 -1.24
N PRO A 149 -8.60 15.41 -0.28
CA PRO A 149 -7.94 14.29 0.39
C PRO A 149 -8.97 13.34 1.02
N TYR A 150 -8.70 12.05 0.94
CA TYR A 150 -9.54 11.03 1.55
C TYR A 150 -9.39 11.07 3.07
N LYS A 151 -10.52 11.11 3.79
CA LYS A 151 -10.53 11.13 5.26
C LYS A 151 -10.92 9.78 5.80
N ILE A 152 -10.14 9.27 6.73
CA ILE A 152 -10.43 8.04 7.45
C ILE A 152 -10.20 8.24 8.94
N ARG A 153 -10.87 7.42 9.74
CA ARG A 153 -10.69 7.34 11.17
C ARG A 153 -9.98 6.05 11.54
N CYS A 154 -8.79 6.16 12.11
CA CYS A 154 -7.96 5.02 12.49
C CYS A 154 -7.96 4.80 13.99
N ARG A 155 -8.14 3.55 14.43
CA ARG A 155 -7.99 3.13 15.82
C ARG A 155 -6.53 2.76 16.06
N LEU A 156 -5.77 3.58 16.77
CA LEU A 156 -4.32 3.41 16.89
C LEU A 156 -3.87 2.84 18.22
N ILE A 157 -4.16 3.51 19.33
CA ILE A 157 -3.59 3.19 20.64
C ILE A 157 -4.68 3.28 21.69
N ASN A 158 -4.71 2.31 22.65
CA ASN A 158 -5.62 2.33 23.80
C ASN A 158 -7.07 2.66 23.40
N ASN A 159 -7.54 2.10 22.29
CA ASN A 159 -8.88 2.34 21.75
C ASN A 159 -9.16 3.79 21.32
N ARG A 160 -8.16 4.66 21.28
CA ARG A 160 -8.31 6.01 20.75
C ARG A 160 -8.33 6.01 19.24
N PHE A 161 -9.16 6.86 18.68
CA PHE A 161 -9.27 7.09 17.25
C PHE A 161 -8.53 8.37 16.88
N THR A 162 -7.84 8.35 15.77
CA THR A 162 -7.19 9.52 15.17
C THR A 162 -7.76 9.74 13.78
N ASP A 163 -8.15 10.97 13.50
CA ASP A 163 -8.61 11.35 12.17
C ASP A 163 -7.41 11.57 11.26
N CYS A 164 -7.36 10.80 10.18
CA CYS A 164 -6.29 10.86 9.20
C CYS A 164 -6.81 11.47 7.90
N THR A 165 -6.01 12.34 7.31
CA THR A 165 -6.24 12.89 5.98
C THR A 165 -5.21 12.32 5.03
N ILE A 166 -5.66 11.56 4.02
CA ILE A 166 -4.81 10.84 3.10
C ILE A 166 -4.86 11.49 1.73
N ARG A 167 -3.70 11.79 1.19
CA ARG A 167 -3.52 12.13 -0.21
C ARG A 167 -2.90 10.95 -0.93
N LEU A 168 -3.66 10.33 -1.80
CA LEU A 168 -3.15 9.30 -2.70
C LEU A 168 -2.39 9.96 -3.85
N ILE A 169 -1.18 9.50 -4.09
CA ILE A 169 -0.27 9.99 -5.14
C ILE A 169 0.16 8.80 -5.98
N ASP A 170 -0.16 8.82 -7.27
CA ASP A 170 0.35 7.83 -8.19
C ASP A 170 1.65 8.34 -8.84
N THR A 171 2.77 7.71 -8.51
CA THR A 171 4.09 8.12 -8.99
C THR A 171 4.26 7.91 -10.49
N ARG A 172 3.43 7.07 -11.12
CA ARG A 172 3.41 6.93 -12.57
C ARG A 172 3.05 8.23 -13.29
N LEU A 173 2.22 9.08 -12.65
CA LEU A 173 1.90 10.40 -13.20
C LEU A 173 3.07 11.39 -13.17
N LEU A 174 4.07 11.10 -12.33
CA LEU A 174 5.28 11.91 -12.19
C LEU A 174 6.40 11.40 -13.09
N ALA A 175 6.28 10.17 -13.61
CA ALA A 175 7.29 9.57 -14.46
C ALA A 175 7.36 10.28 -15.81
N PRO A 176 8.57 10.63 -16.31
CA PRO A 176 8.74 11.21 -17.62
C PRO A 176 8.35 10.22 -18.73
N ALA A 177 8.14 10.74 -19.93
CA ALA A 177 7.86 9.91 -21.10
C ALA A 177 8.98 8.86 -21.29
N GLY A 178 8.58 7.60 -21.47
CA GLY A 178 9.51 6.47 -21.63
C GLY A 178 9.96 5.79 -20.32
N ALA A 179 9.80 6.41 -19.14
CA ALA A 179 10.15 5.84 -17.83
C ALA A 179 8.90 5.45 -16.99
N TRP A 180 7.95 4.77 -17.62
CA TRP A 180 6.63 4.49 -17.04
C TRP A 180 6.61 3.31 -16.06
N SER A 181 7.61 2.43 -16.09
CA SER A 181 7.74 1.36 -15.10
C SER A 181 8.51 1.85 -13.89
N LEU A 182 8.25 1.24 -12.72
CA LEU A 182 8.97 1.56 -11.48
C LEU A 182 10.48 1.30 -11.63
N GLU A 183 10.86 0.27 -12.37
CA GLU A 183 12.25 -0.07 -12.68
C GLU A 183 12.94 1.06 -13.45
N LYS A 184 12.36 1.50 -14.58
CA LYS A 184 12.91 2.61 -15.39
C LYS A 184 12.94 3.93 -14.63
N LEU A 185 11.94 4.17 -13.79
CA LEU A 185 11.93 5.36 -12.91
C LEU A 185 13.05 5.26 -11.87
N GLY A 186 13.27 4.07 -11.30
CA GLY A 186 14.37 3.79 -10.38
C GLY A 186 15.73 4.03 -11.04
N ASP A 187 15.95 3.50 -12.23
CA ASP A 187 17.19 3.68 -13.00
C ASP A 187 17.47 5.16 -13.26
N LEU A 188 16.44 5.92 -13.66
CA LEU A 188 16.53 7.36 -13.88
C LEU A 188 16.94 8.13 -12.60
N LEU A 189 16.52 7.66 -11.44
CA LEU A 189 16.82 8.25 -10.14
C LEU A 189 18.07 7.67 -9.49
N GLY A 190 18.77 6.75 -10.16
CA GLY A 190 19.97 6.08 -9.64
C GLY A 190 19.68 4.96 -8.62
N PHE A 191 18.44 4.47 -8.55
CA PHE A 191 18.05 3.35 -7.71
C PHE A 191 17.86 2.10 -8.56
N LYS A 192 18.69 1.10 -8.35
CA LYS A 192 18.51 -0.22 -8.99
C LYS A 192 17.46 -1.03 -8.26
N LYS A 193 16.64 -1.76 -9.03
CA LYS A 193 15.76 -2.79 -8.47
C LYS A 193 16.61 -3.85 -7.77
N LEU A 194 16.29 -4.15 -6.53
CA LEU A 194 16.95 -5.27 -5.83
C LEU A 194 16.50 -6.57 -6.49
N SER A 195 17.47 -7.41 -6.88
CA SER A 195 17.18 -8.80 -7.23
C SER A 195 16.77 -9.52 -5.96
N VAL A 196 15.58 -10.09 -5.94
CA VAL A 196 15.21 -11.02 -4.86
C VAL A 196 15.98 -12.32 -5.11
N PRO A 197 16.81 -12.80 -4.16
CA PRO A 197 17.47 -14.08 -4.31
C PRO A 197 16.39 -15.17 -4.50
N GLU A 198 16.59 -16.07 -5.44
CA GLU A 198 15.77 -17.28 -5.54
C GLU A 198 15.93 -18.07 -4.26
N VAL A 199 14.85 -18.14 -3.49
CA VAL A 199 14.83 -19.00 -2.30
C VAL A 199 14.47 -20.39 -2.78
N LEU A 200 15.40 -21.33 -2.66
CA LEU A 200 15.12 -22.75 -2.87
C LEU A 200 14.27 -23.24 -1.69
N ASN A 201 13.14 -23.84 -1.97
CA ASN A 201 12.35 -24.53 -0.94
C ASN A 201 13.05 -25.82 -0.50
N GLU A 202 12.56 -26.43 0.57
CA GLU A 202 13.11 -27.68 1.12
C GLU A 202 13.15 -28.85 0.10
N THR A 203 12.39 -28.76 -1.00
CA THR A 203 12.37 -29.72 -2.09
C THR A 203 13.31 -29.36 -3.24
N GLY A 204 14.10 -28.30 -3.11
CA GLY A 204 15.03 -27.83 -4.13
C GLY A 204 14.38 -27.11 -5.31
N LYS A 205 13.08 -26.82 -5.26
CA LYS A 205 12.39 -26.04 -6.28
C LYS A 205 12.55 -24.55 -5.99
N SER A 206 12.82 -23.79 -7.03
CA SER A 206 12.88 -22.34 -6.98
C SER A 206 11.48 -21.79 -6.61
N VAL A 207 11.41 -21.06 -5.51
CA VAL A 207 10.22 -20.31 -5.15
C VAL A 207 10.43 -18.88 -5.64
N PRO A 208 9.55 -18.33 -6.49
CA PRO A 208 9.65 -16.91 -6.87
C PRO A 208 9.69 -16.07 -5.60
N GLY A 209 10.72 -15.26 -5.46
CA GLY A 209 10.90 -14.42 -4.28
C GLY A 209 9.71 -13.50 -4.08
N ILE A 210 9.30 -13.35 -2.84
CA ILE A 210 8.30 -12.40 -2.36
C ILE A 210 8.81 -10.96 -2.56
#